data_937d222230e73ff33553f22d075201f6
#
_entry.id   937d222230e73ff33553f22d075201f6
#
_cell.length_a   1.000
_cell.length_b   1.000
_cell.length_c   1.000
_cell.angle_alpha   90.00
_cell.angle_beta   90.00
_cell.angle_gamma   90.00
#
_symmetry.space_group_name_H-M   'P 1'
#
loop_
_entity.id
_entity.type
_entity.pdbx_description
1 polymer ?
#
loop_
_entity_poly.entity_id
_entity_poly.type
_entity_poly.pdbx_seq_one_letter_code
_entity_poly.pdbx_strand_id
1 'polypeptide(L)' 'MARVNKYKTIEKLLVDRGYTTNVECLDGSLGFRTNRLGADICILRKKYIIDTEIKRYPNGEYEDCVYKYRGVL' A
#
# COMPACT_ATOMS: atom_id res chain seq x y z
N MET A 1 -3.85 12.84 22.31
CA MET A 1 -3.37 12.85 20.92
C MET A 1 -3.90 11.63 20.18
N ALA A 2 -4.53 11.85 19.05
CA ALA A 2 -5.08 10.73 18.28
C ALA A 2 -3.94 9.93 17.65
N ARG A 3 -4.02 8.61 17.72
CA ARG A 3 -3.08 7.74 17.01
C ARG A 3 -3.49 7.62 15.55
N VAL A 4 -2.52 7.62 14.66
CA VAL A 4 -2.75 7.32 13.25
C VAL A 4 -3.12 5.84 13.12
N ASN A 5 -4.29 5.58 12.55
CA ASN A 5 -4.68 4.21 12.22
C ASN A 5 -4.12 3.87 10.84
N LYS A 6 -3.00 3.17 10.83
CA LYS A 6 -2.28 2.84 9.58
C LYS A 6 -3.14 2.06 8.60
N TYR A 7 -3.91 1.11 9.09
CA TYR A 7 -4.80 0.30 8.27
C TYR A 7 -5.85 1.17 7.55
N LYS A 8 -6.53 2.06 8.29
CA LYS A 8 -7.54 2.95 7.71
C LYS A 8 -6.93 3.98 6.78
N THR A 9 -5.74 4.46 7.09
CA THR A 9 -5.03 5.41 6.22
C THR A 9 -4.67 4.76 4.90
N ILE A 10 -4.19 3.52 4.93
CA ILE A 10 -3.87 2.76 3.72
C ILE A 10 -5.14 2.48 2.91
N GLU A 11 -6.23 2.08 3.57
CA GLU A 11 -7.52 1.86 2.93
C GLU A 11 -7.99 3.11 2.20
N LYS A 12 -7.94 4.26 2.88
CA LYS A 12 -8.34 5.54 2.29
C LYS A 12 -7.47 5.92 1.09
N LEU A 13 -6.16 5.72 1.18
CA LEU A 13 -5.25 5.99 0.08
C LEU A 13 -5.59 5.14 -1.14
N LEU A 14 -5.86 3.86 -0.95
CA LEU A 14 -6.21 2.96 -2.04
C LEU A 14 -7.52 3.39 -2.72
N VAL A 15 -8.54 3.71 -1.93
CA VAL A 15 -9.85 4.10 -2.48
C VAL A 15 -9.79 5.47 -3.14
N ASP A 16 -9.16 6.45 -2.50
CA ASP A 16 -9.14 7.84 -2.99
C ASP A 16 -8.14 8.03 -4.12
N ARG A 17 -6.96 7.44 -4.01
CA ARG A 17 -5.86 7.62 -4.97
C ARG A 17 -5.75 6.50 -5.99
N GLY A 18 -6.26 5.32 -5.65
CA GLY A 18 -6.24 4.15 -6.52
C GLY A 18 -4.99 3.29 -6.40
N TYR A 19 -4.00 3.68 -5.60
CA TYR A 19 -2.78 2.89 -5.41
C TYR A 19 -2.03 3.32 -4.16
N THR A 20 -1.14 2.44 -3.70
CA THR A 20 -0.12 2.78 -2.71
C THR A 20 1.15 1.96 -2.97
N THR A 21 2.29 2.44 -2.50
CA THR A 21 3.56 1.76 -2.73
C THR A 21 4.23 1.40 -1.41
N ASN A 22 5.06 0.35 -1.46
CA ASN A 22 5.77 -0.12 -0.28
C ASN A 22 6.82 0.90 0.18
N VAL A 23 7.52 1.52 -0.76
CA VAL A 23 8.58 2.50 -0.46
C VAL A 23 8.02 3.70 0.29
N GLU A 24 6.89 4.28 -0.16
CA GLU A 24 6.31 5.45 0.51
C GLU A 24 5.82 5.13 1.93
N CYS A 25 5.40 3.89 2.16
CA CYS A 25 5.00 3.46 3.50
C CYS A 25 6.20 3.25 4.42
N LEU A 26 7.35 2.86 3.86
CA LEU A 26 8.58 2.64 4.62
C LEU A 26 9.34 3.93 4.92
N ASP A 27 9.32 4.90 4.00
CA ASP A 27 10.11 6.12 4.12
C ASP A 27 9.42 7.24 4.91
N GLY A 28 8.15 7.06 5.24
CA GLY A 28 7.40 8.04 6.02
C GLY A 28 6.81 9.19 5.21
N SER A 29 6.84 9.13 3.89
CA SER A 29 6.29 10.18 3.00
C SER A 29 4.81 10.47 3.27
N LEU A 30 4.08 9.51 3.80
CA LEU A 30 2.65 9.62 4.07
C LEU A 30 2.33 10.17 5.48
N GLY A 31 3.35 10.60 6.23
CA GLY A 31 3.19 11.06 7.60
C GLY A 31 3.22 9.94 8.65
N PHE A 32 3.43 8.72 8.22
CA PHE A 32 3.62 7.56 9.10
C PHE A 32 4.53 6.54 8.40
N ARG A 33 5.04 5.60 9.17
CA ARG A 33 5.87 4.51 8.63
C ARG A 33 5.27 3.17 8.97
N THR A 34 5.31 2.24 8.03
CA THR A 34 4.91 0.86 8.28
C THR A 34 5.76 -0.10 7.46
N ASN A 35 6.19 -1.17 8.09
CA ASN A 35 6.82 -2.30 7.42
C ASN A 35 5.85 -3.47 7.26
N ARG A 36 4.56 -3.24 7.55
CA ARG A 36 3.51 -4.28 7.55
C ARG A 36 2.48 -4.05 6.45
N LEU A 37 2.84 -3.31 5.41
CA LEU A 37 1.92 -2.99 4.32
C LEU A 37 1.33 -4.26 3.69
N GLY A 38 2.16 -5.29 3.48
CA GLY A 38 1.68 -6.54 2.91
C GLY A 38 0.60 -7.21 3.75
N ALA A 39 0.72 -7.15 5.09
CA ALA A 39 -0.29 -7.69 5.99
C ALA A 39 -1.60 -6.91 5.91
N ASP A 40 -1.52 -5.57 5.86
CA ASP A 40 -2.70 -4.71 5.73
C ASP A 40 -3.39 -4.93 4.38
N ILE A 41 -2.63 -5.05 3.31
CA ILE A 41 -3.16 -5.37 1.98
C ILE A 41 -3.86 -6.73 1.97
N CYS A 42 -3.28 -7.72 2.65
CA CYS A 42 -3.90 -9.04 2.76
C CYS A 42 -5.28 -8.98 3.42
N ILE A 43 -5.43 -8.15 4.45
CA ILE A 43 -6.71 -7.93 5.13
C ILE A 43 -7.68 -7.17 4.20
N LEU A 44 -7.19 -6.13 3.52
CA LEU A 44 -8.01 -5.32 2.62
C LEU A 44 -8.51 -6.11 1.41
N ARG A 45 -7.78 -7.13 0.97
CA ARG A 45 -8.21 -8.02 -0.12
C ARG A 45 -9.48 -8.80 0.20
N LYS A 46 -9.90 -8.84 1.45
CA LYS A 46 -11.18 -9.43 1.84
C LYS A 46 -12.37 -8.54 1.48
N LYS A 47 -12.13 -7.25 1.24
CA LYS A 47 -13.16 -6.25 0.89
C LYS A 47 -13.00 -5.73 -0.54
N TYR A 48 -11.78 -5.67 -1.05
CA TYR A 48 -11.45 -4.98 -2.29
C TYR A 48 -10.65 -5.87 -3.22
N ILE A 49 -10.74 -5.57 -4.51
CA ILE A 49 -9.88 -6.18 -5.52
C ILE A 49 -8.62 -5.33 -5.60
N ILE A 50 -7.49 -5.90 -5.19
CA ILE A 50 -6.20 -5.20 -5.15
C ILE A 50 -5.18 -6.00 -5.95
N ASP A 51 -4.65 -5.38 -7.01
CA ASP A 51 -3.58 -5.96 -7.81
C ASP A 51 -2.22 -5.57 -7.23
N THR A 52 -1.24 -6.44 -7.41
CA THR A 52 0.14 -6.20 -7.01
C THR A 52 1.02 -6.10 -8.24
N GLU A 53 1.84 -5.05 -8.32
CA GLU A 53 2.82 -4.89 -9.38
C GLU A 53 4.19 -4.67 -8.74
N ILE A 54 5.15 -5.51 -9.09
CA ILE A 54 6.53 -5.39 -8.61
C ILE A 54 7.32 -4.63 -9.66
N LYS A 55 7.90 -3.49 -9.25
CA LYS A 55 8.79 -2.72 -10.09
C LYS A 55 10.23 -3.13 -9.83
N ARG A 56 11.00 -3.25 -10.91
CA ARG A 56 12.40 -3.62 -10.83
C ARG A 56 13.26 -2.64 -11.62
N TYR A 57 14.49 -2.45 -11.17
CA TYR A 57 15.48 -1.70 -11.93
C TYR A 57 15.89 -2.48 -13.18
N PRO A 58 16.52 -1.82 -14.18
CA PRO A 58 16.98 -2.50 -15.40
C PRO A 58 17.91 -3.68 -15.14
N ASN A 59 18.65 -3.69 -14.02
CA ASN A 59 19.55 -4.78 -13.64
C ASN A 59 18.79 -5.96 -12.99
N GLY A 60 17.46 -5.88 -12.86
CA GLY A 60 16.64 -6.92 -12.25
C GLY A 60 16.45 -6.82 -10.75
N GLU A 61 17.08 -5.85 -10.09
CA GLU A 61 16.93 -5.66 -8.65
C GLU A 61 15.56 -5.06 -8.32
N TYR A 62 15.06 -5.39 -7.12
CA TYR A 62 13.78 -4.87 -6.62
C TYR A 62 13.87 -3.36 -6.39
N GLU A 63 12.90 -2.63 -6.94
CA GLU A 63 12.75 -1.21 -6.74
C GLU A 63 11.60 -0.90 -5.78
N ASP A 64 10.39 -1.40 -6.09
CA ASP A 64 9.21 -1.10 -5.31
C ASP A 64 8.11 -2.13 -5.58
N CYS A 65 7.11 -2.13 -4.71
CA CYS A 65 5.90 -2.92 -4.88
C CYS A 65 4.71 -1.97 -4.84
N VAL A 66 3.93 -1.96 -5.91
CA VAL A 66 2.75 -1.09 -6.05
C VAL A 66 1.50 -1.94 -5.89
N TYR A 67 0.60 -1.50 -5.02
CA TYR A 67 -0.71 -2.12 -4.83
C TYR A 67 -1.76 -1.22 -5.47
N LYS A 68 -2.50 -1.76 -6.43
CA LYS A 68 -3.48 -0.99 -7.20
C LYS A 68 -4.89 -1.42 -6.83
N TYR A 69 -5.73 -0.46 -6.46
CA TYR A 69 -7.13 -0.67 -6.15
C TYR A 69 -7.92 -0.82 -7.46
N ARG A 70 -8.72 -1.90 -7.55
CA ARG A 70 -9.52 -2.20 -8.75
C ARG A 70 -11.02 -2.11 -8.51
N GLY A 71 -11.45 -2.00 -7.27
CA GLY A 71 -12.87 -1.92 -6.94
C GLY A 71 -13.22 -2.73 -5.70
N VAL A 72 -14.51 -2.76 -5.39
CA VAL A 72 -15.04 -3.52 -4.26
C VAL A 72 -15.36 -4.94 -4.70
N LEU A 73 -15.10 -5.91 -3.83
CA LEU A 73 -15.45 -7.30 -4.09
C LEU A 73 -16.97 -7.47 -4.24
#